data_015cc5dab37c183ba69750b457d6f063
#
_entry.id   015cc5dab37c183ba69750b457d6f063
#
_cell.length_a   1.000
_cell.length_b   1.000
_cell.length_c   1.000
_cell.angle_alpha   90.00
_cell.angle_beta   90.00
_cell.angle_gamma   90.00
#
_symmetry.space_group_name_H-M   'P 1'
#
loop_
_entity.id
_entity.type
_entity.pdbx_description
1 polymer ?
#
loop_
_entity_poly.entity_id
_entity_poly.type
_entity_poly.pdbx_seq_one_letter_code
_entity_poly.pdbx_strand_id
1 'polypeptide(L)'
;MGSGPEAGQESGLAVRLLEQFLRAGVRPEAALKTLNSALALRGEETGGFTTVDLLRLDLFTGEAAVYKYGAAPTYVRKGKTVSRITGSALPAGLAGGDGAAPDVAKVRLEAGDWVLLVTDGVAGSDSDLWVRQRFAAFEGESPKDLTQALIDESAGHGGATDDRTALVLRLEKR
;
A
#
# COMPACT_ATOMS: atom_id res chain seq x y z
N MET A 1 -12.79 -0.81 -4.20
CA MET A 1 -12.51 -2.16 -4.74
C MET A 1 -13.57 -3.09 -4.20
N GLY A 2 -14.18 -3.93 -5.03
CA GLY A 2 -15.16 -4.90 -4.56
C GLY A 2 -14.53 -6.01 -3.72
N SER A 3 -15.33 -6.75 -2.99
CA SER A 3 -14.95 -7.99 -2.32
C SER A 3 -15.32 -9.19 -3.20
N GLY A 4 -14.66 -10.33 -3.00
CA GLY A 4 -15.00 -11.57 -3.66
C GLY A 4 -14.05 -12.00 -4.80
N PRO A 5 -14.39 -13.09 -5.54
CA PRO A 5 -13.49 -13.71 -6.51
C PRO A 5 -13.03 -12.80 -7.65
N GLU A 6 -13.89 -11.91 -8.13
CA GLU A 6 -13.56 -10.97 -9.22
C GLU A 6 -12.52 -9.94 -8.76
N ALA A 7 -12.68 -9.37 -7.57
CA ALA A 7 -11.70 -8.45 -7.00
C ALA A 7 -10.33 -9.14 -6.81
N GLY A 8 -10.32 -10.41 -6.40
CA GLY A 8 -9.11 -11.21 -6.30
C GLY A 8 -8.42 -11.45 -7.65
N GLN A 9 -9.18 -11.62 -8.72
CA GLN A 9 -8.63 -11.77 -10.08
C GLN A 9 -7.98 -10.48 -10.58
N GLU A 10 -8.64 -9.32 -10.39
CA GLU A 10 -8.11 -8.01 -10.78
C GLU A 10 -6.84 -7.66 -10.00
N SER A 11 -6.86 -7.86 -8.69
CA SER A 11 -5.68 -7.68 -7.81
C SER A 11 -4.54 -8.59 -8.25
N GLY A 12 -4.80 -9.87 -8.50
CA GLY A 12 -3.81 -10.83 -8.97
C GLY A 12 -3.23 -10.48 -10.34
N LEU A 13 -4.04 -9.94 -11.26
CA LEU A 13 -3.56 -9.44 -12.55
C LEU A 13 -2.64 -8.24 -12.37
N ALA A 14 -3.06 -7.27 -11.55
CA ALA A 14 -2.27 -6.06 -11.27
C ALA A 14 -0.88 -6.41 -10.70
N VAL A 15 -0.83 -7.31 -9.72
CA VAL A 15 0.43 -7.77 -9.11
C VAL A 15 1.34 -8.44 -10.16
N ARG A 16 0.80 -9.37 -10.97
CA ARG A 16 1.59 -10.05 -12.00
C ARG A 16 2.14 -9.10 -13.06
N LEU A 17 1.34 -8.14 -13.53
CA LEU A 17 1.80 -7.14 -14.50
C LEU A 17 2.88 -6.24 -13.92
N LEU A 18 2.69 -5.72 -12.71
CA LEU A 18 3.70 -4.89 -12.04
C LEU A 18 5.00 -5.67 -11.82
N GLU A 19 4.92 -6.91 -11.36
CA GLU A 19 6.09 -7.76 -11.16
C GLU A 19 6.87 -7.94 -12.46
N GLN A 20 6.21 -8.23 -13.57
CA GLN A 20 6.86 -8.40 -14.87
C GLN A 20 7.53 -7.12 -15.35
N PHE A 21 6.85 -5.97 -15.26
CA PHE A 21 7.43 -4.69 -15.65
C PHE A 21 8.65 -4.32 -14.81
N LEU A 22 8.55 -4.46 -13.49
CA LEU A 22 9.66 -4.13 -12.59
C LEU A 22 10.84 -5.06 -12.77
N ARG A 23 10.62 -6.36 -12.98
CA ARG A 23 11.69 -7.32 -13.32
C ARG A 23 12.36 -7.03 -14.67
N ALA A 24 11.61 -6.49 -15.63
CA ALA A 24 12.13 -6.04 -16.92
C ALA A 24 12.88 -4.69 -16.83
N GLY A 25 13.00 -4.10 -15.63
CA GLY A 25 13.70 -2.82 -15.43
C GLY A 25 12.87 -1.59 -15.80
N VAL A 26 11.56 -1.74 -16.00
CA VAL A 26 10.67 -0.60 -16.24
C VAL A 26 10.58 0.23 -14.96
N ARG A 27 10.70 1.55 -15.08
CA ARG A 27 10.58 2.45 -13.92
C ARG A 27 9.18 2.33 -13.30
N PRO A 28 9.06 2.37 -11.94
CA PRO A 28 7.79 2.21 -11.25
C PRO A 28 6.66 3.12 -11.75
N GLU A 29 6.96 4.39 -12.03
CA GLU A 29 5.98 5.35 -12.54
C GLU A 29 5.41 4.93 -13.91
N ALA A 30 6.29 4.44 -14.80
CA ALA A 30 5.87 3.98 -16.12
C ALA A 30 5.07 2.68 -16.02
N ALA A 31 5.53 1.74 -15.20
CA ALA A 31 4.84 0.47 -14.94
C ALA A 31 3.42 0.71 -14.39
N LEU A 32 3.27 1.62 -13.42
CA LEU A 32 2.00 1.97 -12.81
C LEU A 32 1.06 2.69 -13.78
N LYS A 33 1.58 3.60 -14.61
CA LYS A 33 0.78 4.24 -15.66
C LYS A 33 0.27 3.23 -16.69
N THR A 34 1.15 2.31 -17.12
CA THR A 34 0.74 1.23 -18.05
C THR A 34 -0.30 0.32 -17.42
N LEU A 35 -0.14 -0.03 -16.15
CA LEU A 35 -1.15 -0.81 -15.42
C LEU A 35 -2.49 -0.06 -15.38
N ASN A 36 -2.49 1.22 -15.01
CA ASN A 36 -3.71 2.04 -14.97
C ASN A 36 -4.43 2.05 -16.32
N SER A 37 -3.68 2.27 -17.42
CA SER A 37 -4.26 2.27 -18.77
C SER A 37 -4.81 0.89 -19.16
N ALA A 38 -4.10 -0.19 -18.83
CA ALA A 38 -4.55 -1.55 -19.11
C ALA A 38 -5.85 -1.92 -18.35
N LEU A 39 -5.95 -1.51 -17.08
CA LEU A 39 -7.17 -1.71 -16.29
C LEU A 39 -8.33 -0.84 -16.78
N ALA A 40 -8.07 0.42 -17.17
CA ALA A 40 -9.09 1.31 -17.71
C ALA A 40 -9.73 0.74 -19.00
N LEU A 41 -8.90 0.24 -19.93
CA LEU A 41 -9.38 -0.40 -21.16
C LEU A 41 -10.24 -1.65 -20.88
N ARG A 42 -9.86 -2.45 -19.88
CA ARG A 42 -10.68 -3.59 -19.45
C ARG A 42 -11.93 -3.17 -18.71
N GLY A 43 -11.86 -2.06 -17.97
CA GLY A 43 -12.98 -1.54 -17.20
C GLY A 43 -14.18 -1.11 -18.03
N GLU A 44 -13.98 -0.76 -19.30
CA GLU A 44 -15.08 -0.52 -20.26
C GLU A 44 -15.92 -1.77 -20.48
N GLU A 45 -15.32 -2.96 -20.36
CA GLU A 45 -16.02 -4.23 -20.55
C GLU A 45 -16.46 -4.89 -19.23
N THR A 46 -15.65 -4.76 -18.15
CA THR A 46 -15.82 -5.54 -16.92
C THR A 46 -15.89 -4.68 -15.63
N GLY A 47 -15.70 -3.36 -15.73
CA GLY A 47 -15.66 -2.46 -14.55
C GLY A 47 -14.42 -2.63 -13.66
N GLY A 48 -13.35 -3.22 -14.19
CA GLY A 48 -12.16 -3.57 -13.41
C GLY A 48 -11.34 -2.37 -12.95
N PHE A 49 -11.15 -2.25 -11.63
CA PHE A 49 -10.24 -1.28 -11.03
C PHE A 49 -9.62 -1.86 -9.76
N THR A 50 -8.46 -1.34 -9.36
CA THR A 50 -7.80 -1.76 -8.12
C THR A 50 -7.07 -0.61 -7.44
N THR A 51 -6.99 -0.66 -6.12
CA THR A 51 -6.10 0.20 -5.37
C THR A 51 -4.67 -0.37 -5.44
N VAL A 52 -3.67 0.51 -5.47
CA VAL A 52 -2.27 0.11 -5.48
C VAL A 52 -1.49 0.92 -4.45
N ASP A 53 -0.77 0.23 -3.58
CA ASP A 53 0.21 0.80 -2.68
C ASP A 53 1.55 0.08 -2.91
N LEU A 54 2.51 0.77 -3.53
CA LEU A 54 3.81 0.21 -3.89
C LEU A 54 4.92 0.95 -3.18
N LEU A 55 5.67 0.26 -2.33
CA LEU A 55 6.91 0.75 -1.74
C LEU A 55 8.11 0.26 -2.55
N ARG A 56 8.91 1.20 -3.06
CA ARG A 56 10.25 0.94 -3.58
C ARG A 56 11.28 1.44 -2.59
N LEU A 57 12.21 0.58 -2.21
CA LEU A 57 13.27 0.90 -1.24
C LEU A 57 14.64 0.54 -1.83
N ASP A 58 15.56 1.49 -1.84
CA ASP A 58 16.98 1.24 -2.07
C ASP A 58 17.65 0.90 -0.73
N LEU A 59 18.07 -0.36 -0.60
CA LEU A 59 18.66 -0.88 0.65
C LEU A 59 20.06 -0.36 0.94
N PHE A 60 20.74 0.28 -0.03
CA PHE A 60 22.06 0.86 0.16
C PHE A 60 21.99 2.30 0.64
N THR A 61 21.08 3.08 0.08
CA THR A 61 20.95 4.51 0.38
C THR A 61 19.87 4.82 1.41
N GLY A 62 18.92 3.90 1.62
CA GLY A 62 17.72 4.11 2.40
C GLY A 62 16.68 5.01 1.71
N GLU A 63 16.93 5.40 0.46
CA GLU A 63 15.95 6.16 -0.31
C GLU A 63 14.74 5.28 -0.65
N ALA A 64 13.55 5.76 -0.27
CA ALA A 64 12.31 5.06 -0.51
C ALA A 64 11.30 5.96 -1.22
N ALA A 65 10.45 5.34 -2.02
CA ALA A 65 9.32 6.00 -2.66
C ALA A 65 8.06 5.13 -2.49
N VAL A 66 6.99 5.76 -2.07
CA VAL A 66 5.66 5.16 -1.95
C VAL A 66 4.80 5.71 -3.08
N TYR A 67 4.25 4.81 -3.88
CA TYR A 67 3.38 5.12 -5.02
C TYR A 67 1.97 4.67 -4.70
N LYS A 68 0.97 5.54 -4.91
CA LYS A 68 -0.41 5.27 -4.53
C LYS A 68 -1.40 5.53 -5.66
N TYR A 69 -2.32 4.57 -5.84
CA TYR A 69 -3.57 4.73 -6.56
C TYR A 69 -4.72 4.33 -5.63
N GLY A 70 -5.45 5.29 -5.08
CA GLY A 70 -6.63 5.07 -4.24
C GLY A 70 -6.43 4.19 -3.01
N ALA A 71 -5.17 3.97 -2.60
CA ALA A 71 -4.84 3.05 -1.53
C ALA A 71 -4.97 3.69 -0.14
N ALA A 72 -5.22 2.85 0.86
CA ALA A 72 -5.20 3.21 2.27
C ALA A 72 -3.86 3.87 2.68
N PRO A 73 -3.79 4.59 3.79
CA PRO A 73 -2.55 5.23 4.23
C PRO A 73 -1.41 4.25 4.43
N THR A 74 -0.18 4.69 4.09
CA THR A 74 1.07 4.03 4.47
C THR A 74 1.68 4.79 5.63
N TYR A 75 2.24 4.11 6.60
CA TYR A 75 2.81 4.73 7.79
C TYR A 75 4.30 4.46 7.88
N VAL A 76 5.05 5.49 8.27
CA VAL A 76 6.49 5.38 8.53
C VAL A 76 6.73 5.79 9.98
N ARG A 77 7.40 4.92 10.75
CA ARG A 77 7.79 5.19 12.13
C ARG A 77 9.28 5.37 12.24
N LYS A 78 9.68 6.52 12.79
CA LYS A 78 11.06 6.88 13.16
C LYS A 78 11.11 7.11 14.67
N GLY A 79 11.75 6.20 15.38
CA GLY A 79 11.66 6.17 16.84
C GLY A 79 10.21 5.98 17.29
N LYS A 80 9.63 7.00 17.96
CA LYS A 80 8.22 7.03 18.40
C LYS A 80 7.31 7.88 17.51
N THR A 81 7.88 8.57 16.52
CA THR A 81 7.13 9.44 15.63
C THR A 81 6.59 8.64 14.44
N VAL A 82 5.27 8.70 14.22
CA VAL A 82 4.60 8.07 13.09
C VAL A 82 4.15 9.14 12.11
N SER A 83 4.67 9.08 10.90
CA SER A 83 4.22 9.87 9.75
C SER A 83 3.24 9.08 8.92
N ARG A 84 2.25 9.77 8.35
CA ARG A 84 1.19 9.21 7.50
C ARG A 84 1.39 9.69 6.06
N ILE A 85 1.43 8.75 5.12
CA ILE A 85 1.54 9.02 3.69
C ILE A 85 0.20 8.64 3.05
N THR A 86 -0.45 9.61 2.44
CA THR A 86 -1.71 9.45 1.70
C THR A 86 -1.55 9.91 0.27
N GLY A 87 -2.46 9.46 -0.59
CA GLY A 87 -2.62 9.95 -1.94
C GLY A 87 -4.03 10.49 -2.17
N SER A 88 -4.20 11.21 -3.26
CA SER A 88 -5.46 11.73 -3.79
C SER A 88 -5.83 11.13 -5.15
N ALA A 89 -4.90 10.38 -5.76
CA ALA A 89 -5.15 9.69 -7.02
C ALA A 89 -6.27 8.66 -6.87
N LEU A 90 -7.12 8.56 -7.88
CA LEU A 90 -8.14 7.54 -7.96
C LEU A 90 -7.51 6.13 -8.04
N PRO A 91 -8.26 5.07 -7.71
CA PRO A 91 -7.83 3.71 -7.97
C PRO A 91 -7.40 3.50 -9.43
N ALA A 92 -6.41 2.65 -9.66
CA ALA A 92 -5.95 2.30 -11.00
C ALA A 92 -7.08 1.64 -11.79
N GLY A 93 -7.29 2.11 -13.02
CA GLY A 93 -8.43 1.76 -13.86
C GLY A 93 -9.58 2.77 -13.82
N LEU A 94 -9.68 3.58 -12.75
CA LEU A 94 -10.66 4.67 -12.65
C LEU A 94 -10.05 6.05 -12.92
N ALA A 95 -8.73 6.18 -12.87
CA ALA A 95 -8.04 7.41 -13.23
C ALA A 95 -8.14 7.62 -14.73
N GLY A 96 -9.12 8.43 -15.16
CA GLY A 96 -9.39 8.72 -16.56
C GLY A 96 -8.31 9.56 -17.23
N GLY A 97 -8.26 9.50 -18.57
CA GLY A 97 -7.31 10.23 -19.39
C GLY A 97 -5.98 9.52 -19.61
N ASP A 98 -5.12 10.09 -20.47
CA ASP A 98 -3.83 9.53 -20.87
C ASP A 98 -2.87 9.24 -19.69
N GLY A 99 -3.19 8.19 -18.93
CA GLY A 99 -2.33 7.65 -17.88
C GLY A 99 -2.14 8.61 -16.70
N ALA A 100 -3.21 8.92 -15.98
CA ALA A 100 -3.09 9.64 -14.72
C ALA A 100 -1.97 9.01 -13.87
N ALA A 101 -1.08 9.86 -13.38
CA ALA A 101 0.07 9.40 -12.62
C ALA A 101 -0.35 8.98 -11.21
N PRO A 102 0.34 8.00 -10.59
CA PRO A 102 0.17 7.74 -9.17
C PRO A 102 0.65 8.92 -8.34
N ASP A 103 0.10 9.11 -7.16
CA ASP A 103 0.75 9.95 -6.16
C ASP A 103 2.07 9.32 -5.73
N VAL A 104 3.10 10.16 -5.55
CA VAL A 104 4.44 9.68 -5.16
C VAL A 104 4.93 10.46 -3.95
N ALA A 105 5.21 9.78 -2.86
CA ALA A 105 5.87 10.33 -1.68
C ALA A 105 7.27 9.74 -1.55
N LYS A 106 8.27 10.60 -1.40
CA LYS A 106 9.66 10.19 -1.15
C LYS A 106 9.98 10.31 0.33
N VAL A 107 10.65 9.31 0.86
CA VAL A 107 11.11 9.27 2.25
C VAL A 107 12.49 8.63 2.30
N ARG A 108 13.33 9.07 3.22
CA ARG A 108 14.60 8.40 3.52
C ARG A 108 14.42 7.59 4.79
N LEU A 109 14.75 6.31 4.74
CA LEU A 109 14.67 5.38 5.85
C LEU A 109 16.07 5.06 6.36
N GLU A 110 16.18 4.83 7.68
CA GLU A 110 17.41 4.47 8.36
C GLU A 110 17.22 3.16 9.13
N ALA A 111 18.33 2.56 9.57
CA ALA A 111 18.24 1.38 10.42
C ALA A 111 17.47 1.68 11.71
N GLY A 112 16.51 0.86 12.05
CA GLY A 112 15.56 1.05 13.15
C GLY A 112 14.24 1.66 12.72
N ASP A 113 14.13 2.21 11.51
CA ASP A 113 12.86 2.71 10.97
C ASP A 113 11.93 1.57 10.55
N TRP A 114 10.64 1.83 10.63
CA TRP A 114 9.58 0.89 10.28
C TRP A 114 8.66 1.48 9.24
N VAL A 115 8.16 0.61 8.36
CA VAL A 115 7.11 0.95 7.39
C VAL A 115 5.95 -0.02 7.55
N LEU A 116 4.73 0.51 7.53
CA LEU A 116 3.50 -0.25 7.59
C LEU A 116 2.60 0.14 6.41
N LEU A 117 2.26 -0.86 5.58
CA LEU A 117 1.25 -0.76 4.54
C LEU A 117 0.04 -1.59 4.97
N VAL A 118 -1.16 -1.06 4.76
CA VAL A 118 -2.42 -1.72 5.17
C VAL A 118 -3.48 -1.58 4.09
N THR A 119 -4.45 -2.49 4.12
CA THR A 119 -5.72 -2.32 3.40
C THR A 119 -6.71 -1.51 4.22
N ASP A 120 -7.76 -1.02 3.58
CA ASP A 120 -8.88 -0.29 4.19
C ASP A 120 -9.58 -1.11 5.27
N GLY A 121 -9.65 -2.43 5.14
CA GLY A 121 -10.16 -3.32 6.19
C GLY A 121 -9.35 -3.26 7.51
N VAL A 122 -8.08 -2.81 7.46
CA VAL A 122 -7.27 -2.55 8.67
C VAL A 122 -7.37 -1.08 9.08
N ALA A 123 -7.19 -0.15 8.14
CA ALA A 123 -7.20 1.29 8.45
C ALA A 123 -8.55 1.78 8.98
N GLY A 124 -9.64 1.16 8.53
CA GLY A 124 -11.01 1.59 8.81
C GLY A 124 -11.44 2.79 7.95
N SER A 125 -12.74 3.07 7.93
CA SER A 125 -13.32 4.16 7.14
C SER A 125 -13.30 5.50 7.88
N ASP A 126 -13.42 5.50 9.20
CA ASP A 126 -13.71 6.71 9.97
C ASP A 126 -12.44 7.35 10.55
N SER A 127 -11.51 6.57 11.05
CA SER A 127 -10.27 7.09 11.63
C SER A 127 -9.19 6.01 11.74
N ASP A 128 -8.00 6.35 11.25
CA ASP A 128 -6.79 5.53 11.40
C ASP A 128 -5.99 5.86 12.67
N LEU A 129 -6.58 6.59 13.60
CA LEU A 129 -5.87 7.05 14.82
C LEU A 129 -5.36 5.86 15.65
N TRP A 130 -6.17 4.82 15.78
CA TRP A 130 -5.80 3.61 16.51
C TRP A 130 -4.57 2.91 15.89
N VAL A 131 -4.49 2.83 14.54
CA VAL A 131 -3.34 2.26 13.82
C VAL A 131 -2.06 3.02 14.18
N ARG A 132 -2.12 4.35 14.12
CA ARG A 132 -0.97 5.20 14.44
C ARG A 132 -0.54 5.08 15.89
N GLN A 133 -1.50 5.03 16.83
CA GLN A 133 -1.23 4.85 18.25
C GLN A 133 -0.61 3.49 18.52
N ARG A 134 -1.20 2.41 17.96
CA ARG A 134 -0.67 1.05 18.10
C ARG A 134 0.74 0.93 17.52
N PHE A 135 0.95 1.50 16.32
CA PHE A 135 2.25 1.49 15.65
C PHE A 135 3.32 2.27 16.43
N ALA A 136 2.97 3.42 16.98
CA ALA A 136 3.87 4.24 17.81
C ALA A 136 4.22 3.56 19.15
N ALA A 137 3.23 2.89 19.77
CA ALA A 137 3.39 2.28 21.09
C ALA A 137 4.03 0.89 21.07
N PHE A 138 4.22 0.28 19.90
CA PHE A 138 4.80 -1.05 19.81
C PHE A 138 6.28 -1.04 20.20
N GLU A 139 6.63 -1.74 21.28
CA GLU A 139 7.99 -1.82 21.82
C GLU A 139 8.74 -3.10 21.43
N GLY A 140 8.05 -4.06 20.78
CA GLY A 140 8.66 -5.28 20.26
C GLY A 140 9.60 -5.02 19.08
N GLU A 141 10.38 -6.03 18.72
CA GLU A 141 11.32 -5.95 17.59
C GLU A 141 10.87 -6.75 16.36
N SER A 142 9.87 -7.61 16.51
CA SER A 142 9.39 -8.51 15.46
C SER A 142 8.32 -7.83 14.59
N PRO A 143 8.58 -7.64 13.27
CA PRO A 143 7.54 -7.18 12.33
C PRO A 143 6.31 -8.09 12.31
N LYS A 144 6.52 -9.41 12.46
CA LYS A 144 5.43 -10.39 12.49
C LYS A 144 4.50 -10.19 13.69
N ASP A 145 5.05 -9.91 14.87
CA ASP A 145 4.24 -9.73 16.09
C ASP A 145 3.41 -8.46 15.99
N LEU A 146 3.99 -7.39 15.44
CA LEU A 146 3.25 -6.17 15.17
C LEU A 146 2.15 -6.38 14.13
N THR A 147 2.43 -7.12 13.04
CA THR A 147 1.41 -7.45 12.04
C THR A 147 0.25 -8.19 12.66
N GLN A 148 0.52 -9.22 13.47
CA GLN A 148 -0.53 -10.00 14.14
C GLN A 148 -1.36 -9.12 15.08
N ALA A 149 -0.70 -8.29 15.90
CA ALA A 149 -1.39 -7.39 16.81
C ALA A 149 -2.31 -6.39 16.09
N LEU A 150 -1.86 -5.84 14.93
CA LEU A 150 -2.69 -4.93 14.13
C LEU A 150 -3.91 -5.65 13.52
N ILE A 151 -3.74 -6.86 13.00
CA ILE A 151 -4.84 -7.66 12.43
C ILE A 151 -5.86 -8.00 13.52
N ASP A 152 -5.41 -8.46 14.69
CA ASP A 152 -6.31 -8.84 15.79
C ASP A 152 -7.12 -7.62 16.30
N GLU A 153 -6.45 -6.48 16.50
CA GLU A 153 -7.07 -5.25 16.99
C GLU A 153 -8.03 -4.62 15.96
N SER A 154 -7.72 -4.76 14.66
CA SER A 154 -8.55 -4.20 13.58
C SER A 154 -9.98 -4.75 13.57
N ALA A 155 -10.21 -5.93 14.17
CA ALA A 155 -11.54 -6.51 14.30
C ALA A 155 -12.51 -5.63 15.13
N GLY A 156 -11.98 -4.82 16.05
CA GLY A 156 -12.77 -3.89 16.87
C GLY A 156 -12.97 -2.50 16.26
N HIS A 157 -12.26 -2.17 15.18
CA HIS A 157 -12.21 -0.80 14.62
C HIS A 157 -12.76 -0.66 13.20
N GLY A 158 -13.03 -1.74 12.51
CA GLY A 158 -13.55 -1.74 11.15
C GLY A 158 -14.78 -2.62 11.01
N GLY A 159 -15.58 -2.38 9.98
CA GLY A 159 -16.70 -3.26 9.64
C GLY A 159 -16.23 -4.71 9.51
N ALA A 160 -16.92 -5.62 10.16
CA ALA A 160 -16.54 -7.03 10.32
C ALA A 160 -16.45 -7.84 9.02
N THR A 161 -16.64 -7.21 7.87
CA THR A 161 -16.88 -7.89 6.57
C THR A 161 -15.80 -7.69 5.52
N ASP A 162 -14.75 -6.89 5.77
CA ASP A 162 -13.72 -6.62 4.77
C ASP A 162 -12.43 -7.39 5.03
N ASP A 163 -11.73 -7.74 3.94
CA ASP A 163 -10.45 -8.43 4.00
C ASP A 163 -9.36 -7.54 4.61
N ARG A 164 -8.58 -8.10 5.52
CA ARG A 164 -7.57 -7.38 6.28
C ARG A 164 -6.18 -7.84 5.91
N THR A 165 -5.38 -6.89 5.42
CA THR A 165 -3.97 -7.15 5.13
C THR A 165 -3.10 -6.07 5.77
N ALA A 166 -2.04 -6.49 6.43
CA ALA A 166 -1.00 -5.61 6.93
C ALA A 166 0.38 -6.15 6.53
N LEU A 167 1.23 -5.28 6.00
CA LEU A 167 2.61 -5.58 5.66
C LEU A 167 3.51 -4.66 6.48
N VAL A 168 4.34 -5.23 7.34
CA VAL A 168 5.28 -4.51 8.19
C VAL A 168 6.71 -4.81 7.77
N LEU A 169 7.51 -3.76 7.59
CA LEU A 169 8.95 -3.86 7.37
C LEU A 169 9.68 -3.10 8.48
N ARG A 170 10.82 -3.63 8.90
CA ARG A 170 11.80 -2.94 9.75
C ARG A 170 13.15 -2.95 9.04
N LEU A 171 13.80 -1.79 8.98
CA LEU A 171 15.16 -1.71 8.47
C LEU A 171 16.15 -2.08 9.57
N GLU A 172 17.09 -2.95 9.24
CA GLU A 172 18.15 -3.38 10.15
C GLU A 172 19.52 -2.99 9.59
N LYS A 173 20.49 -2.76 10.47
CA LYS A 173 21.89 -2.66 10.05
C LYS A 173 22.35 -4.05 9.60
N ARG A 174 23.05 -4.10 8.48
CA ARG A 174 23.89 -5.24 8.16
C ARG A 174 25.12 -5.28 9.06
#